data_7e20ca2964eafde97415c84a1da1c511
#
_entry.id   7e20ca2964eafde97415c84a1da1c511
#
_cell.length_a   1.000
_cell.length_b   1.000
_cell.length_c   1.000
_cell.angle_alpha   90.00
_cell.angle_beta   90.00
_cell.angle_gamma   90.00
#
_symmetry.space_group_name_H-M   'P 1'
#
loop_
_entity.id
_entity.type
_entity.pdbx_description
1 polymer ?
#
loop_
_entity_poly.entity_id
_entity_poly.type
_entity_poly.pdbx_seq_one_letter_code
_entity_poly.pdbx_strand_id
1 'polypeptide(L)'
;MKKKKLWIRILAAVLAFGLLWIVAWMTLSFTGDPISAAMSQRAAKDYIQQSNLRTMGFELSRASYNFKFGEYLVHAVSPHNPDLHFDIICRNGKVDYDTYQYDVLENGNVISRFQEEYMALLQIQMEQAGLGRLNLFVGTNEPRDSAVWVPGMTFDQALP
;
A
#
# COMPACT_ATOMS: atom_id res chain seq x y z
N MET A 1 44.77 39.14 12.74
CA MET A 1 43.47 39.29 12.06
C MET A 1 43.13 38.14 11.08
N LYS A 2 44.07 37.56 10.32
CA LYS A 2 43.83 36.47 9.34
C LYS A 2 43.30 35.18 10.00
N LYS A 3 43.80 34.77 11.18
CA LYS A 3 43.37 33.55 11.89
C LYS A 3 41.89 33.60 12.34
N LYS A 4 41.39 34.75 12.84
CA LYS A 4 39.96 34.90 13.21
C LYS A 4 39.02 34.72 12.04
N LYS A 5 39.36 35.26 10.84
CA LYS A 5 38.56 35.08 9.62
C LYS A 5 38.53 33.64 9.16
N LEU A 6 39.59 32.86 9.35
CA LEU A 6 39.65 31.45 9.00
C LEU A 6 38.72 30.63 9.90
N TRP A 7 38.75 30.84 11.21
CA TRP A 7 37.88 30.17 12.16
C TRP A 7 36.39 30.41 11.90
N ILE A 8 36.01 31.64 11.55
CA ILE A 8 34.62 31.98 11.20
C ILE A 8 34.19 31.24 9.94
N ARG A 9 35.06 31.11 8.94
CA ARG A 9 34.75 30.34 7.71
C ARG A 9 34.58 28.85 7.98
N ILE A 10 35.43 28.27 8.82
CA ILE A 10 35.33 26.87 9.23
C ILE A 10 34.02 26.64 10.00
N LEU A 11 33.69 27.50 10.96
CA LEU A 11 32.45 27.41 11.71
C LEU A 11 31.22 27.50 10.79
N ALA A 12 31.23 28.45 9.85
CA ALA A 12 30.14 28.60 8.88
C ALA A 12 30.00 27.37 7.99
N ALA A 13 31.12 26.77 7.56
CA ALA A 13 31.10 25.53 6.79
C ALA A 13 30.52 24.36 7.60
N VAL A 14 30.94 24.19 8.86
CA VAL A 14 30.41 23.13 9.74
C VAL A 14 28.91 23.30 9.97
N LEU A 15 28.43 24.52 10.19
CA LEU A 15 27.00 24.82 10.36
C LEU A 15 26.22 24.51 9.06
N ALA A 16 26.76 24.91 7.90
CA ALA A 16 26.11 24.60 6.61
C ALA A 16 26.03 23.12 6.35
N PHE A 17 27.11 22.36 6.59
CA PHE A 17 27.11 20.90 6.48
C PHE A 17 26.12 20.22 7.46
N GLY A 18 26.06 20.70 8.70
CA GLY A 18 25.12 20.23 9.71
C GLY A 18 23.69 20.46 9.29
N LEU A 19 23.37 21.60 8.73
CA LEU A 19 22.03 21.93 8.23
C LEU A 19 21.66 21.07 7.04
N LEU A 20 22.56 20.87 6.07
CA LEU A 20 22.35 19.98 4.93
C LEU A 20 22.14 18.53 5.38
N TRP A 21 22.89 18.08 6.38
CA TRP A 21 22.73 16.75 6.96
C TRP A 21 21.34 16.57 7.60
N ILE A 22 20.86 17.54 8.36
CA ILE A 22 19.51 17.51 8.98
C ILE A 22 18.45 17.46 7.89
N VAL A 23 18.55 18.28 6.84
CA VAL A 23 17.59 18.27 5.72
C VAL A 23 17.59 16.92 5.01
N ALA A 24 18.77 16.37 4.70
CA ALA A 24 18.89 15.06 4.07
C ALA A 24 18.29 13.96 4.96
N TRP A 25 18.56 13.97 6.24
CA TRP A 25 18.01 13.01 7.20
C TRP A 25 16.48 13.10 7.29
N MET A 26 15.93 14.32 7.39
CA MET A 26 14.49 14.53 7.37
C MET A 26 13.86 14.03 6.07
N THR A 27 14.44 14.34 4.92
CA THR A 27 13.95 13.87 3.62
C THR A 27 13.89 12.34 3.57
N LEU A 28 14.97 11.66 3.95
CA LEU A 28 15.03 10.18 3.97
C LEU A 28 14.01 9.58 4.96
N SER A 29 13.72 10.26 6.06
CA SER A 29 12.71 9.81 7.03
C SER A 29 11.29 9.80 6.47
N PHE A 30 10.98 10.65 5.49
CA PHE A 30 9.67 10.71 4.84
C PHE A 30 9.60 9.92 3.52
N THR A 31 10.68 9.86 2.77
CA THR A 31 10.72 9.24 1.45
C THR A 31 11.21 7.80 1.46
N GLY A 32 11.81 7.36 2.58
CA GLY A 32 12.54 6.12 2.66
C GLY A 32 13.88 6.20 1.92
N ASP A 33 14.67 5.15 2.06
CA ASP A 33 15.98 5.03 1.45
C ASP A 33 15.93 4.09 0.23
N PRO A 34 16.55 4.45 -0.89
CA PRO A 34 16.48 3.67 -2.14
C PRO A 34 17.14 2.29 -2.05
N ILE A 35 18.09 2.09 -1.15
CA ILE A 35 18.75 0.80 -0.95
C ILE A 35 17.77 -0.15 -0.26
N SER A 36 17.13 0.29 0.81
CA SER A 36 16.11 -0.48 1.51
C SER A 36 14.90 -0.76 0.62
N ALA A 37 14.49 0.18 -0.24
CA ALA A 37 13.46 -0.05 -1.24
C ALA A 37 13.84 -1.18 -2.21
N ALA A 38 15.07 -1.16 -2.74
CA ALA A 38 15.55 -2.19 -3.66
C ALA A 38 15.69 -3.58 -2.97
N MET A 39 16.11 -3.59 -1.70
CA MET A 39 16.16 -4.83 -0.91
C MET A 39 14.77 -5.39 -0.67
N SER A 40 13.81 -4.55 -0.30
CA SER A 40 12.41 -4.93 -0.08
C SER A 40 11.76 -5.45 -1.36
N GLN A 41 12.04 -4.82 -2.51
CA GLN A 41 11.58 -5.29 -3.82
C GLN A 41 12.09 -6.70 -4.14
N ARG A 42 13.37 -6.98 -3.85
CA ARG A 42 13.94 -8.32 -4.05
C ARG A 42 13.32 -9.34 -3.10
N ALA A 43 13.21 -8.99 -1.82
CA ALA A 43 12.61 -9.87 -0.81
C ALA A 43 11.17 -10.25 -1.18
N ALA A 44 10.34 -9.31 -1.63
CA ALA A 44 8.98 -9.56 -2.08
C ALA A 44 8.96 -10.48 -3.32
N LYS A 45 9.86 -10.27 -4.29
CA LYS A 45 9.98 -11.14 -5.46
C LYS A 45 10.36 -12.57 -5.08
N ASP A 46 11.36 -12.72 -4.21
CA ASP A 46 11.83 -14.03 -3.75
C ASP A 46 10.72 -14.74 -2.95
N TYR A 47 9.95 -13.99 -2.14
CA TYR A 47 8.81 -14.49 -1.40
C TYR A 47 7.75 -15.11 -2.34
N ILE A 48 7.31 -14.40 -3.36
CA ILE A 48 6.35 -14.93 -4.35
C ILE A 48 6.93 -16.17 -5.07
N GLN A 49 8.20 -16.14 -5.46
CA GLN A 49 8.82 -17.25 -6.19
C GLN A 49 8.97 -18.53 -5.35
N GLN A 50 9.14 -18.40 -4.04
CA GLN A 50 9.31 -19.52 -3.11
C GLN A 50 8.00 -20.02 -2.51
N SER A 51 6.92 -19.26 -2.67
CA SER A 51 5.58 -19.61 -2.17
C SER A 51 4.72 -20.30 -3.22
N ASN A 52 3.59 -20.85 -2.80
CA ASN A 52 2.56 -21.41 -3.67
C ASN A 52 1.93 -20.35 -4.61
N LEU A 53 2.18 -19.06 -4.34
CA LEU A 53 1.67 -17.92 -5.12
C LEU A 53 2.37 -17.77 -6.47
N ARG A 54 3.51 -18.44 -6.67
CA ARG A 54 4.29 -18.39 -7.92
C ARG A 54 3.46 -18.73 -9.16
N THR A 55 2.56 -19.70 -9.05
CA THR A 55 1.74 -20.19 -10.18
C THR A 55 0.59 -19.26 -10.52
N MET A 56 0.27 -18.30 -9.66
CA MET A 56 -0.85 -17.36 -9.86
C MET A 56 -0.47 -16.14 -10.73
N GLY A 57 0.82 -15.99 -11.08
CA GLY A 57 1.27 -14.97 -12.03
C GLY A 57 1.12 -13.52 -11.54
N PHE A 58 1.29 -13.27 -10.25
CA PHE A 58 1.20 -11.92 -9.69
C PHE A 58 2.27 -11.00 -10.27
N GLU A 59 1.86 -9.80 -10.66
CA GLU A 59 2.73 -8.68 -10.98
C GLU A 59 3.00 -7.86 -9.71
N LEU A 60 4.27 -7.51 -9.50
CA LEU A 60 4.69 -6.75 -8.33
C LEU A 60 4.92 -5.28 -8.67
N SER A 61 4.31 -4.38 -7.91
CA SER A 61 4.60 -2.96 -7.98
C SER A 61 6.03 -2.65 -7.52
N ARG A 62 6.48 -1.41 -7.70
CA ARG A 62 7.68 -0.93 -7.03
C ARG A 62 7.42 -0.79 -5.53
N ALA A 63 8.44 -1.09 -4.73
CA ALA A 63 8.38 -0.90 -3.29
C ALA A 63 8.14 0.59 -2.96
N SER A 64 7.08 0.88 -2.23
CA SER A 64 6.71 2.20 -1.74
C SER A 64 6.97 2.30 -0.24
N TYR A 65 7.48 3.44 0.23
CA TYR A 65 7.78 3.65 1.64
C TYR A 65 6.56 4.21 2.40
N ASN A 66 6.17 3.51 3.45
CA ASN A 66 5.17 3.98 4.40
C ASN A 66 5.86 4.61 5.61
N PHE A 67 6.01 5.94 5.59
CA PHE A 67 6.72 6.69 6.64
C PHE A 67 6.06 6.57 8.02
N LYS A 68 4.74 6.33 8.07
CA LYS A 68 3.99 6.22 9.32
C LYS A 68 4.40 4.99 10.13
N PHE A 69 4.74 3.90 9.45
CA PHE A 69 5.10 2.62 10.08
C PHE A 69 6.57 2.25 9.87
N GLY A 70 7.32 3.02 9.07
CA GLY A 70 8.73 2.76 8.79
C GLY A 70 8.97 1.49 7.98
N GLU A 71 8.06 1.15 7.07
CA GLU A 71 8.04 -0.08 6.30
C GLU A 71 7.92 0.17 4.81
N TYR A 72 8.19 -0.84 4.00
CA TYR A 72 8.01 -0.81 2.56
C TYR A 72 6.89 -1.75 2.16
N LEU A 73 5.99 -1.27 1.29
CA LEU A 73 4.89 -2.03 0.72
C LEU A 73 5.20 -2.36 -0.73
N VAL A 74 4.95 -3.60 -1.10
CA VAL A 74 4.98 -4.08 -2.48
C VAL A 74 3.62 -4.68 -2.79
N HIS A 75 2.85 -4.04 -3.70
CA HIS A 75 1.55 -4.57 -4.11
C HIS A 75 1.74 -5.71 -5.10
N ALA A 76 1.11 -6.83 -4.81
CA ALA A 76 1.00 -7.99 -5.70
C ALA A 76 -0.39 -7.99 -6.32
N VAL A 77 -0.49 -7.94 -7.66
CA VAL A 77 -1.75 -7.81 -8.38
C VAL A 77 -1.81 -8.87 -9.47
N SER A 78 -2.94 -9.55 -9.59
CA SER A 78 -3.19 -10.46 -10.72
C SER A 78 -3.65 -9.66 -11.95
N PRO A 79 -3.02 -9.84 -13.13
CA PRO A 79 -3.46 -9.15 -14.34
C PRO A 79 -4.80 -9.66 -14.88
N HIS A 80 -5.28 -10.80 -14.38
CA HIS A 80 -6.47 -11.48 -14.88
C HIS A 80 -7.71 -11.35 -13.99
N ASN A 81 -7.52 -10.96 -12.73
CA ASN A 81 -8.61 -10.87 -11.77
C ASN A 81 -8.36 -9.70 -10.80
N PRO A 82 -9.21 -8.66 -10.83
CA PRO A 82 -9.02 -7.47 -10.00
C PRO A 82 -9.14 -7.76 -8.49
N ASP A 83 -9.83 -8.82 -8.10
CA ASP A 83 -9.99 -9.20 -6.69
C ASP A 83 -8.77 -9.97 -6.14
N LEU A 84 -7.87 -10.40 -7.02
CA LEU A 84 -6.63 -11.07 -6.62
C LEU A 84 -5.50 -10.06 -6.50
N HIS A 85 -5.48 -9.31 -5.42
CA HIS A 85 -4.40 -8.41 -5.05
C HIS A 85 -4.19 -8.41 -3.53
N PHE A 86 -2.97 -8.13 -3.11
CA PHE A 86 -2.61 -8.06 -1.69
C PHE A 86 -1.29 -7.32 -1.52
N ASP A 87 -0.98 -6.95 -0.29
CA ASP A 87 0.23 -6.24 0.07
C ASP A 87 1.27 -7.16 0.72
N ILE A 88 2.52 -7.01 0.32
CA ILE A 88 3.68 -7.61 0.95
C ILE A 88 4.40 -6.50 1.72
N ILE A 89 4.41 -6.62 3.04
CA ILE A 89 5.02 -5.66 3.94
C ILE A 89 6.45 -6.10 4.26
N CYS A 90 7.41 -5.20 3.99
CA CYS A 90 8.83 -5.45 4.19
C CYS A 90 9.43 -4.50 5.21
N ARG A 91 10.22 -5.03 6.14
CA ARG A 91 11.04 -4.27 7.10
C ARG A 91 12.49 -4.74 7.04
N ASN A 92 13.41 -3.77 7.06
CA ASN A 92 14.85 -4.08 7.01
C ASN A 92 15.25 -5.00 5.84
N GLY A 93 14.60 -4.83 4.65
CA GLY A 93 14.87 -5.60 3.46
C GLY A 93 14.42 -7.08 3.51
N LYS A 94 13.51 -7.43 4.40
CA LYS A 94 12.91 -8.76 4.52
C LYS A 94 11.38 -8.63 4.55
N VAL A 95 10.68 -9.66 4.07
CA VAL A 95 9.23 -9.75 4.25
C VAL A 95 8.94 -9.97 5.72
N ASP A 96 8.07 -9.13 6.27
CA ASP A 96 7.58 -9.19 7.65
C ASP A 96 6.27 -9.98 7.70
N TYR A 97 5.30 -9.56 6.89
CA TYR A 97 4.01 -10.25 6.67
C TYR A 97 3.40 -9.85 5.34
N ASP A 98 2.29 -10.47 4.98
CA ASP A 98 1.44 -10.09 3.86
C ASP A 98 -0.03 -10.04 4.26
N THR A 99 -0.86 -9.51 3.38
CA THR A 99 -2.32 -9.40 3.59
C THR A 99 -3.11 -10.44 2.78
N TYR A 100 -2.45 -11.42 2.18
CA TYR A 100 -3.07 -12.43 1.29
C TYR A 100 -4.22 -13.18 1.96
N GLN A 101 -4.04 -13.56 3.21
CA GLN A 101 -5.09 -14.24 3.97
C GLN A 101 -6.36 -13.40 4.05
N TYR A 102 -6.23 -12.14 4.44
CA TYR A 102 -7.34 -11.23 4.63
C TYR A 102 -7.96 -10.74 3.32
N ASP A 103 -7.11 -10.33 2.37
CA ASP A 103 -7.57 -9.69 1.14
C ASP A 103 -8.14 -10.70 0.14
N VAL A 104 -7.52 -11.89 0.05
CA VAL A 104 -7.85 -12.89 -0.97
C VAL A 104 -8.63 -14.06 -0.38
N LEU A 105 -8.08 -14.75 0.64
CA LEU A 105 -8.71 -15.98 1.15
C LEU A 105 -9.98 -15.70 1.96
N GLU A 106 -10.04 -14.57 2.66
CA GLU A 106 -11.23 -14.12 3.40
C GLU A 106 -12.10 -13.16 2.58
N ASN A 107 -11.89 -13.09 1.26
CA ASN A 107 -12.68 -12.29 0.32
C ASN A 107 -12.72 -10.77 0.62
N GLY A 108 -11.72 -10.22 1.31
CA GLY A 108 -11.67 -8.80 1.66
C GLY A 108 -11.81 -7.88 0.46
N ASN A 109 -11.12 -8.20 -0.66
CA ASN A 109 -11.18 -7.43 -1.89
C ASN A 109 -12.55 -7.51 -2.58
N VAL A 110 -13.17 -8.69 -2.63
CA VAL A 110 -14.51 -8.88 -3.20
C VAL A 110 -15.54 -8.05 -2.44
N ILE A 111 -15.48 -8.10 -1.10
CA ILE A 111 -16.36 -7.34 -0.22
C ILE A 111 -16.18 -5.84 -0.45
N SER A 112 -14.94 -5.37 -0.49
CA SER A 112 -14.63 -3.96 -0.71
C SER A 112 -15.17 -3.47 -2.05
N ARG A 113 -14.96 -4.25 -3.13
CA ARG A 113 -15.48 -3.92 -4.45
C ARG A 113 -17.00 -3.87 -4.47
N PHE A 114 -17.69 -4.84 -3.88
CA PHE A 114 -19.15 -4.82 -3.82
C PHE A 114 -19.70 -3.65 -3.01
N GLN A 115 -19.03 -3.28 -1.93
CA GLN A 115 -19.40 -2.08 -1.16
C GLN A 115 -19.28 -0.82 -2.01
N GLU A 116 -18.19 -0.68 -2.79
CA GLU A 116 -17.99 0.45 -3.69
C GLU A 116 -19.04 0.50 -4.81
N GLU A 117 -19.32 -0.64 -5.47
CA GLU A 117 -20.33 -0.75 -6.52
C GLU A 117 -21.73 -0.40 -5.99
N TYR A 118 -22.09 -0.93 -4.81
CA TYR A 118 -23.38 -0.63 -4.19
C TYR A 118 -23.50 0.84 -3.77
N MET A 119 -22.44 1.41 -3.22
CA MET A 119 -22.38 2.83 -2.88
C MET A 119 -22.56 3.72 -4.11
N ALA A 120 -21.94 3.36 -5.23
CA ALA A 120 -22.10 4.09 -6.49
C ALA A 120 -23.55 4.06 -6.99
N LEU A 121 -24.23 2.91 -6.92
CA LEU A 121 -25.64 2.78 -7.29
C LEU A 121 -26.54 3.61 -6.37
N LEU A 122 -26.34 3.55 -5.06
CA LEU A 122 -27.10 4.36 -4.11
C LEU A 122 -26.92 5.86 -4.36
N GLN A 123 -25.69 6.31 -4.63
CA GLN A 123 -25.42 7.71 -4.91
C GLN A 123 -26.19 8.22 -6.13
N ILE A 124 -26.25 7.42 -7.22
CA ILE A 124 -27.03 7.75 -8.42
C ILE A 124 -28.53 7.89 -8.09
N GLN A 125 -29.09 6.94 -7.33
CA GLN A 125 -30.50 6.98 -6.94
C GLN A 125 -30.83 8.20 -6.06
N MET A 126 -29.93 8.56 -5.17
CA MET A 126 -30.09 9.72 -4.29
C MET A 126 -30.04 11.04 -5.05
N GLU A 127 -29.11 11.16 -6.01
CA GLU A 127 -29.05 12.33 -6.88
C GLU A 127 -30.33 12.49 -7.70
N GLN A 128 -30.87 11.38 -8.23
CA GLN A 128 -32.15 11.37 -8.94
C GLN A 128 -33.33 11.76 -8.04
N ALA A 129 -33.28 11.40 -6.76
CA ALA A 129 -34.28 11.76 -5.76
C ALA A 129 -34.13 13.20 -5.22
N GLY A 130 -33.10 13.95 -5.67
CA GLY A 130 -32.84 15.32 -5.20
C GLY A 130 -32.26 15.41 -3.77
N LEU A 131 -31.76 14.32 -3.21
CA LEU A 131 -31.23 14.27 -1.84
C LEU A 131 -29.76 14.70 -1.75
N GLY A 132 -29.11 14.94 -2.88
CA GLY A 132 -27.70 15.34 -2.93
C GLY A 132 -26.73 14.23 -2.50
N ARG A 133 -25.46 14.61 -2.27
CA ARG A 133 -24.39 13.68 -1.90
C ARG A 133 -24.40 13.43 -0.40
N LEU A 134 -24.59 12.20 0.02
CA LEU A 134 -24.48 11.78 1.42
C LEU A 134 -23.27 10.88 1.63
N ASN A 135 -22.64 10.98 2.79
CA ASN A 135 -21.62 10.03 3.23
C ASN A 135 -22.34 8.80 3.80
N LEU A 136 -22.47 7.78 2.97
CA LEU A 136 -23.07 6.50 3.35
C LEU A 136 -21.96 5.50 3.68
N PHE A 137 -22.22 4.62 4.61
CA PHE A 137 -21.41 3.45 4.89
C PHE A 137 -22.27 2.21 4.67
N VAL A 138 -21.80 1.31 3.82
CA VAL A 138 -22.45 0.03 3.55
C VAL A 138 -21.61 -1.06 4.18
N GLY A 139 -22.20 -1.81 5.09
CA GLY A 139 -21.61 -3.01 5.68
C GLY A 139 -22.29 -4.25 5.13
N THR A 140 -21.59 -5.38 5.14
CA THR A 140 -22.19 -6.67 4.85
C THR A 140 -22.39 -7.43 6.16
N ASN A 141 -23.45 -8.25 6.23
CA ASN A 141 -23.71 -9.14 7.36
C ASN A 141 -23.13 -10.55 7.12
N GLU A 142 -22.62 -10.81 5.91
CA GLU A 142 -22.02 -12.10 5.58
C GLU A 142 -20.63 -12.23 6.22
N PRO A 143 -20.30 -13.39 6.77
CA PRO A 143 -18.96 -13.69 7.22
C PRO A 143 -17.97 -13.61 6.06
N ARG A 144 -16.78 -13.03 6.30
CA ARG A 144 -15.74 -12.85 5.27
C ARG A 144 -15.24 -14.17 4.69
N ASP A 145 -15.31 -15.24 5.45
CA ASP A 145 -14.94 -16.60 5.07
C ASP A 145 -16.10 -17.39 4.44
N SER A 146 -17.23 -16.72 4.16
CA SER A 146 -18.37 -17.40 3.53
C SER A 146 -18.01 -17.80 2.11
N ALA A 147 -18.34 -19.06 1.75
CA ALA A 147 -18.15 -19.57 0.38
C ALA A 147 -19.13 -18.95 -0.65
N VAL A 148 -19.95 -17.99 -0.23
CA VAL A 148 -20.95 -17.33 -1.09
C VAL A 148 -20.27 -16.40 -2.08
N TRP A 149 -19.16 -15.76 -1.69
CA TRP A 149 -18.45 -14.80 -2.54
C TRP A 149 -17.11 -15.36 -2.97
N VAL A 150 -16.84 -15.28 -4.26
CA VAL A 150 -15.60 -15.76 -4.86
C VAL A 150 -14.94 -14.66 -5.69
N PRO A 151 -13.61 -14.61 -5.74
CA PRO A 151 -12.88 -13.65 -6.57
C PRO A 151 -13.32 -13.68 -8.03
N GLY A 152 -13.63 -12.53 -8.62
CA GLY A 152 -14.13 -12.39 -9.99
C GLY A 152 -15.64 -12.52 -10.16
N MET A 153 -16.40 -12.77 -9.10
CA MET A 153 -17.88 -12.74 -9.12
C MET A 153 -18.37 -11.31 -9.43
N THR A 154 -19.41 -11.20 -10.27
CA THR A 154 -20.05 -9.90 -10.53
C THR A 154 -21.03 -9.54 -9.39
N PHE A 155 -21.31 -8.23 -9.24
CA PHE A 155 -22.26 -7.76 -8.24
C PHE A 155 -23.66 -8.36 -8.44
N ASP A 156 -24.15 -8.49 -9.68
CA ASP A 156 -25.44 -9.08 -9.99
C ASP A 156 -25.53 -10.58 -9.60
N GLN A 157 -24.40 -11.30 -9.63
CA GLN A 157 -24.32 -12.69 -9.20
C GLN A 157 -24.32 -12.84 -7.67
N ALA A 158 -23.96 -11.79 -6.95
CA ALA A 158 -23.90 -11.76 -5.50
C ALA A 158 -25.24 -11.35 -4.85
N LEU A 159 -26.16 -10.78 -5.61
CA LEU A 159 -27.51 -10.43 -5.12
C LEU A 159 -28.36 -11.69 -4.97
N PRO A 160 -29.15 -11.80 -3.87
CA PRO A 160 -30.06 -12.92 -3.62
C PRO A 160 -31.22 -12.99 -4.62
#